data_22b30a112eddf0022229003d57c25a69
#
_entry.id   22b30a112eddf0022229003d57c25a69
#
_cell.length_a   1.000
_cell.length_b   1.000
_cell.length_c   1.000
_cell.angle_alpha   90.00
_cell.angle_beta   90.00
_cell.angle_gamma   90.00
#
_symmetry.space_group_name_H-M   'P 1'
#
loop_
_entity.id
_entity.type
_entity.pdbx_description
1 polymer ?
#
loop_
_entity_poly.entity_id
_entity_poly.type
_entity_poly.pdbx_seq_one_letter_code
_entity_poly.pdbx_strand_id
1 'polypeptide(L)'
;MKTPIKFKEYIWLVNTIRRARRITLAEINEKWMDTDMSEGIPLARSTFNRHKDAIFNIFGILIDCDRHNGYEYYICNEHVLNENSVQNWMLSTLSVNNLISESLTLQDRILLERIPFEGDNLKKVIEAMKNSVRIEIDYKKYGSETPNRLNFEPY
;
A
#
# COMPACT_ATOMS: atom_id res chain seq x y z
N MET A 1 -7.01 7.95 11.15
CA MET A 1 -7.55 6.58 10.97
C MET A 1 -6.42 5.60 11.23
N LYS A 2 -6.54 4.72 12.23
CA LYS A 2 -5.48 3.73 12.49
C LYS A 2 -5.54 2.65 11.41
N THR A 3 -4.42 2.38 10.76
CA THR A 3 -4.31 1.24 9.84
C THR A 3 -4.58 -0.04 10.61
N PRO A 4 -5.46 -0.94 10.12
CA PRO A 4 -5.69 -2.23 10.78
C PRO A 4 -4.37 -2.97 10.99
N ILE A 5 -4.20 -3.62 12.13
CA ILE A 5 -2.96 -4.32 12.52
C ILE A 5 -2.47 -5.26 11.39
N LYS A 6 -3.38 -6.00 10.77
CA LYS A 6 -3.05 -6.90 9.65
C LYS A 6 -2.42 -6.20 8.43
N PHE A 7 -2.85 -4.98 8.11
CA PHE A 7 -2.22 -4.24 7.02
C PHE A 7 -0.78 -3.84 7.34
N LYS A 8 -0.49 -3.52 8.60
CA LYS A 8 0.88 -3.27 9.06
C LYS A 8 1.76 -4.50 8.86
N GLU A 9 1.25 -5.68 9.21
CA GLU A 9 1.92 -6.97 9.02
C GLU A 9 2.22 -7.23 7.54
N TYR A 10 1.25 -7.00 6.65
CA TYR A 10 1.43 -7.18 5.19
C TYR A 10 2.47 -6.23 4.61
N ILE A 11 2.41 -4.94 4.96
CA ILE A 11 3.38 -3.94 4.50
C ILE A 11 4.78 -4.27 5.01
N TRP A 12 4.88 -4.64 6.28
CA TRP A 12 6.14 -5.05 6.89
C TRP A 12 6.74 -6.27 6.16
N LEU A 13 5.92 -7.28 5.88
CA LEU A 13 6.35 -8.50 5.22
C LEU A 13 6.85 -8.22 3.79
N VAL A 14 6.08 -7.46 3.00
CA VAL A 14 6.49 -7.07 1.64
C VAL A 14 7.80 -6.29 1.67
N ASN A 15 7.94 -5.30 2.55
CA ASN A 15 9.16 -4.50 2.66
C ASN A 15 10.36 -5.33 3.13
N THR A 16 10.16 -6.31 4.01
CA THR A 16 11.21 -7.20 4.51
C THR A 16 11.74 -8.09 3.37
N ILE A 17 10.85 -8.73 2.61
CA ILE A 17 11.24 -9.59 1.48
C ILE A 17 11.87 -8.75 0.36
N ARG A 18 11.30 -7.58 0.04
CA ARG A 18 11.83 -6.67 -0.99
C ARG A 18 13.27 -6.22 -0.68
N ARG A 19 13.55 -5.85 0.57
CA ARG A 19 14.90 -5.42 0.99
C ARG A 19 15.92 -6.54 0.98
N ALA A 20 15.52 -7.73 1.40
CA ALA A 20 16.39 -8.90 1.43
C ALA A 20 16.60 -9.51 0.04
N ARG A 21 15.67 -9.26 -0.91
CA ARG A 21 15.51 -9.89 -2.21
C ARG A 21 15.18 -11.37 -2.13
N ARG A 22 15.93 -12.14 -1.34
CA ARG A 22 15.71 -13.54 -1.02
C ARG A 22 15.89 -13.73 0.49
N ILE A 23 14.98 -14.44 1.12
CA ILE A 23 14.96 -14.60 2.58
C ILE A 23 14.22 -15.88 2.97
N THR A 24 14.76 -16.60 3.93
CA THR A 24 14.11 -17.79 4.50
C THR A 24 13.02 -17.43 5.52
N LEU A 25 12.11 -18.35 5.81
CA LEU A 25 11.10 -18.13 6.84
C LEU A 25 11.73 -17.96 8.24
N ALA A 26 12.87 -18.62 8.50
CA ALA A 26 13.60 -18.47 9.75
C ALA A 26 14.11 -17.04 9.94
N GLU A 27 14.76 -16.47 8.93
CA GLU A 27 15.24 -15.07 8.95
C GLU A 27 14.08 -14.07 9.00
N ILE A 28 12.94 -14.36 8.33
CA ILE A 28 11.74 -13.54 8.46
C ILE A 28 11.26 -13.55 9.92
N ASN A 29 11.27 -14.72 10.57
CA ASN A 29 10.87 -14.84 11.97
C ASN A 29 11.82 -14.12 12.94
N GLU A 30 13.12 -14.16 12.72
CA GLU A 30 14.08 -13.36 13.50
C GLU A 30 13.72 -11.88 13.46
N LYS A 31 13.54 -11.34 12.25
CA LYS A 31 13.14 -9.93 12.06
C LYS A 31 11.75 -9.62 12.58
N TRP A 32 10.83 -10.59 12.50
CA TRP A 32 9.48 -10.47 13.03
C TRP A 32 9.47 -10.30 14.55
N MET A 33 10.27 -11.09 15.24
CA MET A 33 10.38 -11.05 16.70
C MET A 33 10.91 -9.70 17.21
N ASP A 34 11.65 -8.96 16.40
CA ASP A 34 12.14 -7.62 16.73
C ASP A 34 11.06 -6.53 16.59
N THR A 35 9.86 -6.89 16.10
CA THR A 35 8.76 -5.93 15.94
C THR A 35 7.77 -5.98 17.09
N ASP A 36 7.15 -4.85 17.41
CA ASP A 36 6.06 -4.79 18.40
C ASP A 36 4.83 -5.62 17.96
N MET A 37 4.69 -5.87 16.64
CA MET A 37 3.57 -6.65 16.10
C MET A 37 3.64 -8.13 16.46
N SER A 38 4.83 -8.65 16.78
CA SER A 38 5.04 -10.05 17.12
C SER A 38 4.46 -10.41 18.49
N GLU A 39 4.39 -9.43 19.41
CA GLU A 39 4.05 -9.66 20.81
C GLU A 39 4.88 -10.80 21.44
N GLY A 40 6.09 -11.02 20.91
CA GLY A 40 6.98 -12.10 21.33
C GLY A 40 6.60 -13.49 20.78
N ILE A 41 5.69 -13.57 19.82
CA ILE A 41 5.23 -14.84 19.21
C ILE A 41 5.76 -14.95 17.78
N PRO A 42 6.43 -16.06 17.42
CA PRO A 42 6.87 -16.29 16.05
C PRO A 42 5.71 -16.36 15.06
N LEU A 43 5.94 -15.90 13.85
CA LEU A 43 4.98 -15.98 12.75
C LEU A 43 4.85 -17.46 12.30
N ALA A 44 3.75 -18.09 12.64
CA ALA A 44 3.49 -19.47 12.25
C ALA A 44 3.43 -19.59 10.70
N ARG A 45 3.92 -20.71 10.16
CA ARG A 45 3.92 -20.97 8.71
C ARG A 45 2.53 -20.84 8.06
N SER A 46 1.48 -21.27 8.76
CA SER A 46 0.10 -21.14 8.29
C SER A 46 -0.35 -19.69 8.22
N THR A 47 0.03 -18.88 9.19
CA THR A 47 -0.24 -17.43 9.20
C THR A 47 0.54 -16.72 8.11
N PHE A 48 1.83 -17.04 7.94
CA PHE A 48 2.65 -16.54 6.86
C PHE A 48 2.04 -16.84 5.47
N ASN A 49 1.57 -18.05 5.23
CA ASN A 49 0.90 -18.40 3.97
C ASN A 49 -0.38 -17.60 3.76
N ARG A 50 -1.22 -17.43 4.77
CA ARG A 50 -2.41 -16.57 4.69
C ARG A 50 -2.05 -15.12 4.41
N HIS A 51 -0.95 -14.61 4.96
CA HIS A 51 -0.46 -13.26 4.66
C HIS A 51 -0.03 -13.14 3.20
N LYS A 52 0.67 -14.13 2.65
CA LYS A 52 1.03 -14.14 1.22
C LYS A 52 -0.20 -14.08 0.32
N ASP A 53 -1.21 -14.90 0.61
CA ASP A 53 -2.46 -14.93 -0.16
C ASP A 53 -3.21 -13.58 -0.06
N ALA A 54 -3.26 -13.00 1.12
CA ALA A 54 -3.86 -11.69 1.33
C ALA A 54 -3.11 -10.57 0.60
N ILE A 55 -1.77 -10.59 0.64
CA ILE A 55 -0.90 -9.64 -0.06
C ILE A 55 -1.14 -9.72 -1.57
N PHE A 56 -1.24 -10.94 -2.11
CA PHE A 56 -1.56 -11.12 -3.53
C PHE A 56 -2.95 -10.58 -3.89
N ASN A 57 -3.96 -10.90 -3.08
CA ASN A 57 -5.34 -10.48 -3.35
C ASN A 57 -5.54 -8.96 -3.23
N ILE A 58 -4.81 -8.29 -2.33
CA ILE A 58 -4.98 -6.86 -2.06
C ILE A 58 -4.08 -6.02 -2.96
N PHE A 59 -2.81 -6.41 -3.09
CA PHE A 59 -1.78 -5.61 -3.75
C PHE A 59 -1.32 -6.19 -5.10
N GLY A 60 -1.75 -7.39 -5.46
CA GLY A 60 -1.28 -8.08 -6.66
C GLY A 60 0.20 -8.49 -6.60
N ILE A 61 0.80 -8.51 -5.40
CA ILE A 61 2.21 -8.86 -5.19
C ILE A 61 2.33 -10.36 -4.97
N LEU A 62 3.07 -11.04 -5.85
CA LEU A 62 3.27 -12.47 -5.78
C LEU A 62 4.58 -12.81 -5.06
N ILE A 63 4.45 -13.44 -3.90
CA ILE A 63 5.57 -13.98 -3.11
C ILE A 63 5.66 -15.47 -3.36
N ASP A 64 6.77 -15.94 -3.94
CA ASP A 64 7.03 -17.33 -4.22
C ASP A 64 8.22 -17.86 -3.39
N CYS A 65 8.43 -19.17 -3.45
CA CYS A 65 9.45 -19.89 -2.68
C CYS A 65 10.36 -20.68 -3.59
N ASP A 66 11.65 -20.38 -3.58
CA ASP A 66 12.68 -21.19 -4.23
C ASP A 66 13.03 -22.41 -3.39
N ARG A 67 12.44 -23.56 -3.74
CA ARG A 67 12.62 -24.81 -3.02
C ARG A 67 13.97 -25.45 -3.24
N HIS A 68 14.67 -25.07 -4.31
CA HIS A 68 15.98 -25.64 -4.67
C HIS A 68 17.12 -24.95 -3.94
N ASN A 69 16.92 -23.66 -3.56
CA ASN A 69 17.92 -22.84 -2.88
C ASN A 69 17.53 -22.54 -1.42
N GLY A 70 17.28 -23.57 -0.61
CA GLY A 70 17.09 -23.40 0.83
C GLY A 70 15.72 -22.86 1.26
N TYR A 71 14.70 -22.96 0.42
CA TYR A 71 13.35 -22.46 0.72
C TYR A 71 13.30 -20.94 0.94
N GLU A 72 14.03 -20.20 0.11
CA GLU A 72 14.01 -18.74 0.15
C GLU A 72 12.75 -18.18 -0.51
N TYR A 73 12.15 -17.19 0.13
CA TYR A 73 11.01 -16.44 -0.40
C TYR A 73 11.49 -15.18 -1.11
N TYR A 74 10.82 -14.84 -2.21
CA TYR A 74 11.12 -13.66 -3.03
C TYR A 74 9.86 -13.15 -3.72
N ILE A 75 9.90 -11.91 -4.21
CA ILE A 75 8.81 -11.32 -4.98
C ILE A 75 9.02 -11.65 -6.46
N CYS A 76 8.11 -12.45 -7.04
CA CYS A 76 8.19 -12.88 -8.44
C CYS A 76 7.97 -11.76 -9.45
N ASN A 77 7.04 -10.87 -9.13
CA ASN A 77 6.57 -9.82 -10.03
C ASN A 77 7.04 -8.44 -9.55
N GLU A 78 8.35 -8.27 -9.35
CA GLU A 78 8.94 -7.01 -8.86
C GLU A 78 8.52 -5.78 -9.66
N HIS A 79 8.15 -5.94 -10.94
CA HIS A 79 7.69 -4.83 -11.80
C HIS A 79 6.43 -4.14 -11.25
N VAL A 80 5.59 -4.82 -10.46
CA VAL A 80 4.41 -4.21 -9.81
C VAL A 80 4.80 -3.24 -8.69
N LEU A 81 6.06 -3.25 -8.27
CA LEU A 81 6.62 -2.35 -7.25
C LEU A 81 7.44 -1.20 -7.84
N ASN A 82 7.38 -0.99 -9.15
CA ASN A 82 8.04 0.13 -9.81
C ASN A 82 7.48 1.47 -9.30
N GLU A 83 8.29 2.53 -9.35
CA GLU A 83 7.97 3.86 -8.79
C GLU A 83 6.61 4.42 -9.24
N ASN A 84 6.21 4.13 -10.48
CA ASN A 84 4.96 4.62 -11.07
C ASN A 84 3.79 3.63 -10.96
N SER A 85 3.92 2.56 -10.19
CA SER A 85 2.84 1.59 -10.04
C SER A 85 1.85 1.99 -8.96
N VAL A 86 0.57 1.62 -9.15
CA VAL A 86 -0.48 1.81 -8.15
C VAL A 86 -0.15 1.04 -6.87
N GLN A 87 0.43 -0.15 -6.99
CA GLN A 87 0.83 -0.99 -5.87
C GLN A 87 1.90 -0.33 -5.01
N ASN A 88 2.93 0.25 -5.65
CA ASN A 88 3.97 0.97 -4.93
C ASN A 88 3.41 2.23 -4.25
N TRP A 89 2.53 2.96 -4.92
CA TRP A 89 1.84 4.09 -4.32
C TRP A 89 1.00 3.70 -3.10
N MET A 90 0.22 2.61 -3.18
CA MET A 90 -0.58 2.09 -2.06
C MET A 90 0.31 1.71 -0.86
N LEU A 91 1.39 0.97 -1.11
CA LEU A 91 2.33 0.57 -0.06
C LEU A 91 3.00 1.77 0.60
N SER A 92 3.44 2.74 -0.21
CA SER A 92 4.09 3.95 0.29
C SER A 92 3.14 4.79 1.14
N THR A 93 1.90 4.99 0.67
CA THR A 93 0.87 5.75 1.38
C THR A 93 0.52 5.09 2.72
N LEU A 94 0.35 3.77 2.75
CA LEU A 94 0.06 3.03 3.96
C LEU A 94 1.26 3.02 4.93
N SER A 95 2.49 2.95 4.41
CA SER A 95 3.71 3.03 5.22
C SER A 95 3.84 4.38 5.93
N VAL A 96 3.59 5.48 5.21
CA VAL A 96 3.60 6.85 5.77
C VAL A 96 2.52 7.00 6.83
N ASN A 97 1.30 6.52 6.58
CA ASN A 97 0.21 6.54 7.56
C ASN A 97 0.58 5.78 8.85
N ASN A 98 1.29 4.66 8.74
CA ASN A 98 1.76 3.91 9.90
C ASN A 98 2.77 4.72 10.72
N LEU A 99 3.77 5.31 10.06
CA LEU A 99 4.77 6.15 10.72
C LEU A 99 4.13 7.34 11.45
N ILE A 100 3.19 8.02 10.82
CA ILE A 100 2.47 9.14 11.42
C ILE A 100 1.62 8.69 12.60
N SER A 101 0.94 7.54 12.49
CA SER A 101 0.08 7.03 13.56
C SER A 101 0.86 6.50 14.77
N GLU A 102 2.08 6.02 14.57
CA GLU A 102 2.99 5.60 15.65
C GLU A 102 3.63 6.79 16.36
N SER A 103 3.76 7.92 15.66
CA SER A 103 4.35 9.16 16.21
C SER A 103 3.28 10.09 16.77
N LEU A 104 2.45 9.62 17.71
CA LEU A 104 1.37 10.40 18.32
C LEU A 104 1.85 11.75 18.90
N THR A 105 3.09 11.80 19.40
CA THR A 105 3.73 13.02 19.93
C THR A 105 4.12 14.02 18.84
N LEU A 106 4.15 13.62 17.58
CA LEU A 106 4.52 14.46 16.44
C LEU A 106 3.32 14.91 15.60
N GLN A 107 2.11 14.45 15.90
CA GLN A 107 0.91 14.78 15.12
C GLN A 107 0.65 16.30 15.09
N ASP A 108 0.94 17.00 16.18
CA ASP A 108 0.78 18.47 16.27
C ASP A 108 1.83 19.23 15.44
N ARG A 109 2.90 18.57 15.01
CA ARG A 109 3.99 19.16 14.21
C ARG A 109 3.90 18.81 12.73
N ILE A 110 3.06 17.84 12.36
CA ILE A 110 2.86 17.40 10.98
C ILE A 110 1.61 18.08 10.46
N LEU A 111 1.79 19.08 9.59
CA LEU A 111 0.68 19.70 8.87
C LEU A 111 0.19 18.72 7.81
N LEU A 112 -0.84 17.97 8.12
CA LEU A 112 -1.52 17.13 7.14
C LEU A 112 -2.49 18.03 6.36
N GLU A 113 -2.21 18.25 5.10
CA GLU A 113 -3.17 18.87 4.21
C GLU A 113 -4.38 17.93 4.09
N ARG A 114 -5.54 18.40 4.58
CA ARG A 114 -6.80 17.69 4.37
C ARG A 114 -7.21 17.84 2.92
N ILE A 115 -6.71 16.96 2.08
CA ILE A 115 -7.32 16.77 0.76
C ILE A 115 -8.64 16.06 1.01
N PRO A 116 -9.80 16.70 0.73
CA PRO A 116 -11.07 16.01 0.83
C PRO A 116 -11.02 14.85 -0.17
N PHE A 117 -10.79 13.66 0.35
CA PHE A 117 -10.86 12.44 -0.45
C PHE A 117 -12.34 12.11 -0.63
N GLU A 118 -12.99 12.85 -1.52
CA GLU A 118 -14.31 12.49 -2.01
C GLU A 118 -14.14 11.33 -2.99
N GLY A 119 -14.18 10.12 -2.45
CA GLY A 119 -14.05 8.89 -3.24
C GLY A 119 -15.04 8.81 -4.42
N ASP A 120 -16.14 9.53 -4.35
CA ASP A 120 -17.16 9.61 -5.40
C ASP A 120 -16.64 10.25 -6.69
N ASN A 121 -15.79 11.28 -6.60
CA ASN A 121 -15.23 11.92 -7.79
C ASN A 121 -14.23 10.99 -8.49
N LEU A 122 -13.37 10.32 -7.75
CA LEU A 122 -12.44 9.32 -8.30
C LEU A 122 -13.22 8.17 -8.96
N LYS A 123 -14.28 7.69 -8.31
CA LYS A 123 -15.13 6.62 -8.85
C LYS A 123 -15.76 7.02 -10.18
N LYS A 124 -16.31 8.24 -10.28
CA LYS A 124 -16.90 8.77 -11.52
C LYS A 124 -15.85 8.85 -12.65
N VAL A 125 -14.62 9.29 -12.34
CA VAL A 125 -13.53 9.33 -13.32
C VAL A 125 -13.18 7.92 -13.81
N ILE A 126 -13.03 6.96 -12.91
CA ILE A 126 -12.74 5.55 -13.26
C ILE A 126 -13.88 4.95 -14.11
N GLU A 127 -15.12 5.20 -13.77
CA GLU A 127 -16.28 4.74 -14.56
C GLU A 127 -16.30 5.38 -15.96
N ALA A 128 -15.99 6.66 -16.06
CA ALA A 128 -15.89 7.36 -17.35
C ALA A 128 -14.77 6.79 -18.22
N MET A 129 -13.61 6.47 -17.63
CA MET A 129 -12.51 5.81 -18.34
C MET A 129 -12.91 4.42 -18.85
N LYS A 130 -13.58 3.61 -18.01
CA LYS A 130 -14.06 2.27 -18.39
C LYS A 130 -15.06 2.30 -19.52
N ASN A 131 -15.93 3.31 -19.55
CA ASN A 131 -17.01 3.46 -20.52
C ASN A 131 -16.63 4.33 -21.72
N SER A 132 -15.41 4.87 -21.75
CA SER A 132 -14.92 5.80 -22.80
C SER A 132 -15.85 6.98 -23.03
N VAL A 133 -16.37 7.57 -21.93
CA VAL A 133 -17.28 8.73 -21.99
C VAL A 133 -16.58 9.98 -21.46
N ARG A 134 -17.01 11.13 -21.99
CA ARG A 134 -16.54 12.44 -21.53
C ARG A 134 -17.07 12.76 -20.13
N ILE A 135 -16.27 13.46 -19.35
CA ILE A 135 -16.68 14.02 -18.06
C ILE A 135 -16.66 15.54 -18.10
N GLU A 136 -17.60 16.12 -17.39
CA GLU A 136 -17.69 17.55 -17.15
C GLU A 136 -17.25 17.83 -15.71
N ILE A 137 -16.32 18.76 -15.53
CA ILE A 137 -15.74 19.09 -14.22
C ILE A 137 -15.93 20.59 -13.97
N ASP A 138 -16.51 20.92 -12.83
CA ASP A 138 -16.51 22.27 -12.30
C ASP A 138 -15.24 22.49 -11.48
N TYR A 139 -14.25 23.18 -12.07
CA TYR A 139 -12.96 23.43 -11.44
C TYR A 139 -12.90 24.86 -10.91
N LYS A 140 -12.67 24.99 -9.61
CA LYS A 140 -12.45 26.28 -8.95
C LYS A 140 -10.98 26.50 -8.68
N LYS A 141 -10.37 27.45 -9.40
CA LYS A 141 -8.98 27.86 -9.16
C LYS A 141 -8.86 28.57 -7.83
N TYR A 142 -7.75 28.35 -7.11
CA TYR A 142 -7.45 29.10 -5.88
C TYR A 142 -7.47 30.60 -6.15
N GLY A 143 -8.23 31.35 -5.33
CA GLY A 143 -8.40 32.81 -5.50
C GLY A 143 -9.45 33.24 -6.54
N SER A 144 -10.15 32.31 -7.20
CA SER A 144 -11.28 32.61 -8.08
C SER A 144 -12.61 32.49 -7.33
N GLU A 145 -13.54 33.42 -7.58
CA GLU A 145 -14.88 33.36 -6.98
C GLU A 145 -15.82 32.41 -7.73
N THR A 146 -15.59 32.20 -9.02
CA THR A 146 -16.43 31.38 -9.89
C THR A 146 -15.71 30.15 -10.39
N PRO A 147 -16.37 28.96 -10.40
CA PRO A 147 -15.81 27.77 -11.00
C PRO A 147 -15.80 27.88 -12.53
N ASN A 148 -14.78 27.30 -13.16
CA ASN A 148 -14.73 27.10 -14.60
C ASN A 148 -15.21 25.70 -14.94
N ARG A 149 -16.07 25.59 -15.95
CA ARG A 149 -16.55 24.32 -16.44
C ARG A 149 -15.63 23.79 -17.54
N LEU A 150 -15.11 22.60 -17.34
CA LEU A 150 -14.13 21.97 -18.22
C LEU A 150 -14.63 20.59 -18.65
N ASN A 151 -14.46 20.26 -19.94
CA ASN A 151 -14.78 18.95 -20.48
C ASN A 151 -13.48 18.17 -20.69
N PHE A 152 -13.42 16.94 -20.18
CA PHE A 152 -12.29 16.05 -20.32
C PHE A 152 -12.67 14.72 -20.94
N GLU A 153 -11.77 14.18 -21.73
CA GLU A 153 -11.81 12.81 -22.20
C GLU A 153 -10.77 12.02 -21.38
N PRO A 154 -11.20 11.29 -20.35
CA PRO A 154 -10.28 10.48 -19.56
C PRO A 154 -9.89 9.22 -20.37
N TYR A 155 -8.60 9.06 -20.62
CA TYR A 155 -8.01 7.92 -21.33
C TYR A 155 -7.54 6.84 -20.37
#